data_d551612fb83a8d6c9267f6af67353e98
#
_entry.id   d551612fb83a8d6c9267f6af67353e98
#
_cell.length_a   1.000
_cell.length_b   1.000
_cell.length_c   1.000
_cell.angle_alpha   90.00
_cell.angle_beta   90.00
_cell.angle_gamma   90.00
#
_symmetry.space_group_name_H-M   'P 1'
#
loop_
_entity.id
_entity.type
_entity.pdbx_description
1 polymer ?
#
loop_
_entity_poly.entity_id
_entity_poly.type
_entity_poly.pdbx_seq_one_letter_code
_entity_poly.pdbx_strand_id
1 'polypeptide(L)'
;MYTKIKLILISLLSVILISSASFARDLVITFDDMNPGPKAAFENAIAKFQKENPDINVIANNGDREEHKAAIRNFLIADAPDVTSWYPGNRMRPFVKAGLFEDVSDVWDENNFHEDLAAIKPTMTIGGRQWGVPYSYYQWGVYYRKDIFDKLGLFEPNTWVQFKYICETLKKNGIAPITIGTRYLWTAAGVFDYINLRTNGYKAVSYTHLRAHETQR
;
A
#
# COMPACT_ATOMS: atom_id res chain seq x y z
N MET A 1 -32.08 32.99 -51.69
CA MET A 1 -32.34 33.11 -50.24
C MET A 1 -32.30 31.76 -49.50
N TYR A 2 -32.91 30.72 -50.02
CA TYR A 2 -32.91 29.37 -49.42
C TYR A 2 -31.54 28.71 -49.21
N THR A 3 -30.59 28.92 -50.13
CA THR A 3 -29.23 28.31 -50.05
C THR A 3 -28.39 28.90 -48.91
N LYS A 4 -28.50 30.21 -48.65
CA LYS A 4 -27.78 30.86 -47.52
C LYS A 4 -28.33 30.45 -46.16
N ILE A 5 -29.63 30.20 -46.03
CA ILE A 5 -30.27 29.71 -44.80
C ILE A 5 -29.85 28.28 -44.49
N LYS A 6 -29.73 27.39 -45.49
CA LYS A 6 -29.22 26.03 -45.32
C LYS A 6 -27.75 26.00 -44.86
N LEU A 7 -26.89 26.85 -45.39
CA LEU A 7 -25.49 26.95 -44.98
C LEU A 7 -25.33 27.45 -43.51
N ILE A 8 -26.18 28.40 -43.11
CA ILE A 8 -26.17 28.91 -41.73
C ILE A 8 -26.67 27.84 -40.73
N LEU A 9 -27.69 27.08 -41.10
CA LEU A 9 -28.20 25.97 -40.28
C LEU A 9 -27.19 24.83 -40.14
N ILE A 10 -26.46 24.48 -41.18
CA ILE A 10 -25.40 23.46 -41.14
C ILE A 10 -24.22 23.93 -40.31
N SER A 11 -23.83 25.20 -40.37
CA SER A 11 -22.73 25.77 -39.54
C SER A 11 -23.15 25.87 -38.05
N LEU A 12 -24.41 26.16 -37.74
CA LEU A 12 -24.93 26.17 -36.38
C LEU A 12 -25.01 24.73 -35.79
N LEU A 13 -25.38 23.74 -36.59
CA LEU A 13 -25.43 22.34 -36.19
C LEU A 13 -24.03 21.76 -35.92
N SER A 14 -23.01 22.15 -36.70
CA SER A 14 -21.61 21.75 -36.47
C SER A 14 -21.00 22.40 -35.24
N VAL A 15 -21.41 23.60 -34.85
CA VAL A 15 -20.94 24.27 -33.61
C VAL A 15 -21.57 23.58 -32.36
N ILE A 16 -22.80 23.10 -32.46
CA ILE A 16 -23.45 22.38 -31.35
C ILE A 16 -22.85 20.99 -31.16
N LEU A 17 -22.33 20.34 -32.21
CA LEU A 17 -21.65 19.05 -32.11
C LEU A 17 -20.22 19.13 -31.54
N ILE A 18 -19.60 20.29 -31.52
CA ILE A 18 -18.27 20.52 -30.93
C ILE A 18 -18.35 20.84 -29.42
N SER A 19 -19.56 21.17 -28.93
CA SER A 19 -19.75 21.57 -27.51
C SER A 19 -19.86 20.40 -26.50
N SER A 20 -19.69 19.19 -26.94
CA SER A 20 -19.62 18.00 -26.02
C SER A 20 -18.22 17.44 -25.91
N ALA A 21 -17.19 18.30 -25.93
CA ALA A 21 -15.93 17.90 -25.29
C ALA A 21 -16.24 17.85 -23.78
N SER A 22 -16.74 16.70 -23.33
CA SER A 22 -16.70 16.34 -21.92
C SER A 22 -15.26 16.52 -21.49
N PHE A 23 -14.99 17.54 -20.67
CA PHE A 23 -13.69 17.65 -20.04
C PHE A 23 -13.56 16.41 -19.16
N ALA A 24 -12.76 15.45 -19.59
CA ALA A 24 -12.41 14.31 -18.80
C ALA A 24 -11.85 14.84 -17.47
N ARG A 25 -12.45 14.43 -16.36
CA ARG A 25 -11.92 14.74 -15.04
C ARG A 25 -10.68 13.88 -14.83
N ASP A 26 -9.56 14.50 -14.51
CA ASP A 26 -8.37 13.78 -14.11
C ASP A 26 -8.56 13.21 -12.71
N LEU A 27 -8.23 11.93 -12.54
CA LEU A 27 -8.12 11.24 -11.27
C LEU A 27 -6.66 10.83 -11.08
N VAL A 28 -5.97 11.53 -10.19
CA VAL A 28 -4.54 11.28 -9.93
C VAL A 28 -4.38 10.25 -8.84
N ILE A 29 -3.76 9.12 -9.18
CA ILE A 29 -3.46 8.02 -8.24
C ILE A 29 -1.95 7.90 -8.09
N THR A 30 -1.45 7.88 -6.85
CA THR A 30 -0.03 7.65 -6.56
C THR A 30 0.12 6.42 -5.69
N PHE A 31 0.93 5.45 -6.13
CA PHE A 31 1.18 4.21 -5.40
C PHE A 31 2.64 3.76 -5.48
N ASP A 32 3.06 2.93 -4.51
CA ASP A 32 4.45 2.59 -4.26
C ASP A 32 4.78 1.10 -4.45
N ASP A 33 4.06 0.40 -5.31
CA ASP A 33 4.30 -1.03 -5.51
C ASP A 33 4.97 -1.32 -6.86
N MET A 34 6.25 -1.68 -6.78
CA MET A 34 7.08 -2.08 -7.92
C MET A 34 7.15 -3.61 -8.10
N ASN A 35 6.55 -4.38 -7.19
CA ASN A 35 6.50 -5.83 -7.33
C ASN A 35 5.60 -6.22 -8.50
N PRO A 36 6.02 -7.14 -9.40
CA PRO A 36 5.30 -7.40 -10.65
C PRO A 36 3.83 -7.81 -10.47
N GLY A 37 3.52 -8.66 -9.50
CA GLY A 37 2.16 -9.14 -9.26
C GLY A 37 1.20 -8.03 -8.81
N PRO A 38 1.45 -7.37 -7.67
CA PRO A 38 0.63 -6.25 -7.20
C PRO A 38 0.53 -5.10 -8.19
N LYS A 39 1.64 -4.76 -8.87
CA LYS A 39 1.65 -3.74 -9.91
C LYS A 39 0.67 -4.08 -11.03
N ALA A 40 0.75 -5.29 -11.58
CA ALA A 40 -0.16 -5.74 -12.65
C ALA A 40 -1.63 -5.77 -12.18
N ALA A 41 -1.89 -6.17 -10.93
CA ALA A 41 -3.24 -6.13 -10.37
C ALA A 41 -3.80 -4.72 -10.30
N PHE A 42 -2.99 -3.75 -9.88
CA PHE A 42 -3.36 -2.34 -9.84
C PHE A 42 -3.61 -1.76 -11.24
N GLU A 43 -2.72 -2.02 -12.18
CA GLU A 43 -2.87 -1.59 -13.59
C GLU A 43 -4.14 -2.16 -14.23
N ASN A 44 -4.46 -3.43 -13.95
CA ASN A 44 -5.70 -4.06 -14.42
C ASN A 44 -6.95 -3.43 -13.79
N ALA A 45 -6.90 -3.10 -12.49
CA ALA A 45 -8.00 -2.42 -11.81
C ALA A 45 -8.24 -1.01 -12.39
N ILE A 46 -7.18 -0.25 -12.64
CA ILE A 46 -7.24 1.06 -13.29
C ILE A 46 -7.84 0.95 -14.70
N ALA A 47 -7.36 0.00 -15.50
CA ALA A 47 -7.87 -0.21 -16.86
C ALA A 47 -9.37 -0.57 -16.88
N LYS A 48 -9.81 -1.40 -15.91
CA LYS A 48 -11.23 -1.72 -15.75
C LYS A 48 -12.03 -0.48 -15.36
N PHE A 49 -11.57 0.29 -14.39
CA PHE A 49 -12.22 1.50 -13.92
C PHE A 49 -12.38 2.53 -15.06
N GLN A 50 -11.32 2.79 -15.83
CA GLN A 50 -11.38 3.71 -16.99
C GLN A 50 -12.37 3.25 -18.07
N LYS A 51 -12.46 1.93 -18.29
CA LYS A 51 -13.45 1.37 -19.23
C LYS A 51 -14.89 1.58 -18.78
N GLU A 52 -15.14 1.51 -17.48
CA GLU A 52 -16.45 1.70 -16.86
C GLU A 52 -16.80 3.19 -16.67
N ASN A 53 -15.79 4.06 -16.64
CA ASN A 53 -15.91 5.51 -16.43
C ASN A 53 -15.13 6.28 -17.52
N PRO A 54 -15.63 6.31 -18.76
CA PRO A 54 -14.91 6.90 -19.91
C PRO A 54 -14.73 8.43 -19.85
N ASP A 55 -15.46 9.08 -18.98
CA ASP A 55 -15.38 10.53 -18.67
C ASP A 55 -14.31 10.87 -17.61
N ILE A 56 -13.65 9.85 -17.02
CA ILE A 56 -12.58 10.01 -16.04
C ILE A 56 -11.26 9.57 -16.67
N ASN A 57 -10.29 10.49 -16.71
CA ASN A 57 -8.92 10.16 -17.12
C ASN A 57 -8.08 9.82 -15.89
N VAL A 58 -7.59 8.58 -15.78
CA VAL A 58 -6.76 8.17 -14.64
C VAL A 58 -5.28 8.41 -14.94
N ILE A 59 -4.66 9.25 -14.13
CA ILE A 59 -3.22 9.50 -14.13
C ILE A 59 -2.61 8.67 -12.99
N ALA A 60 -1.97 7.56 -13.33
CA ALA A 60 -1.40 6.63 -12.37
C ALA A 60 0.12 6.83 -12.24
N ASN A 61 0.55 7.34 -11.10
CA ASN A 61 1.95 7.50 -10.74
C ASN A 61 2.40 6.34 -9.85
N ASN A 62 3.26 5.47 -10.38
CA ASN A 62 3.85 4.38 -9.61
C ASN A 62 5.35 4.62 -9.44
N GLY A 63 5.81 4.70 -8.20
CA GLY A 63 7.19 5.02 -7.85
C GLY A 63 7.88 3.98 -6.97
N ASP A 64 9.15 4.22 -6.70
CA ASP A 64 9.91 3.44 -5.69
C ASP A 64 9.33 3.68 -4.30
N ARG A 65 9.25 2.62 -3.51
CA ARG A 65 8.67 2.63 -2.18
C ARG A 65 9.37 3.58 -1.20
N GLU A 66 10.68 3.65 -1.25
CA GLU A 66 11.43 4.51 -0.33
C GLU A 66 11.36 5.98 -0.75
N GLU A 67 11.33 6.24 -2.06
CA GLU A 67 11.09 7.58 -2.60
C GLU A 67 9.69 8.08 -2.25
N HIS A 68 8.67 7.24 -2.40
CA HIS A 68 7.30 7.55 -2.00
C HIS A 68 7.20 7.87 -0.50
N LYS A 69 7.83 7.06 0.37
CA LYS A 69 7.87 7.34 1.82
C LYS A 69 8.52 8.68 2.16
N ALA A 70 9.58 9.04 1.45
CA ALA A 70 10.28 10.30 1.67
C ALA A 70 9.47 11.51 1.17
N ALA A 71 8.75 11.35 0.07
CA ALA A 71 8.06 12.44 -0.62
C ALA A 71 6.62 12.68 -0.15
N ILE A 72 5.93 11.68 0.41
CA ILE A 72 4.47 11.73 0.67
C ILE A 72 4.04 12.96 1.44
N ARG A 73 4.74 13.36 2.48
CA ARG A 73 4.38 14.55 3.26
C ARG A 73 4.37 15.82 2.40
N ASN A 74 5.34 15.93 1.51
CA ASN A 74 5.50 17.12 0.67
C ASN A 74 4.41 17.17 -0.40
N PHE A 75 4.14 16.09 -1.11
CA PHE A 75 3.11 16.11 -2.13
C PHE A 75 1.69 16.21 -1.56
N LEU A 76 1.39 15.60 -0.41
CA LEU A 76 0.09 15.78 0.25
C LEU A 76 -0.19 17.23 0.69
N ILE A 77 0.85 18.04 0.89
CA ILE A 77 0.70 19.46 1.25
C ILE A 77 0.66 20.36 0.01
N ALA A 78 1.50 20.07 -0.99
CA ALA A 78 1.72 20.96 -2.13
C ALA A 78 0.79 20.67 -3.30
N ASP A 79 0.61 19.38 -3.64
CA ASP A 79 -0.18 18.94 -4.80
C ASP A 79 -0.64 17.49 -4.53
N ALA A 80 -1.68 17.37 -3.71
CA ALA A 80 -2.16 16.07 -3.24
C ALA A 80 -2.83 15.29 -4.38
N PRO A 81 -2.46 14.01 -4.60
CA PRO A 81 -3.21 13.14 -5.48
C PRO A 81 -4.59 12.86 -4.89
N ASP A 82 -5.56 12.50 -5.74
CA ASP A 82 -6.89 12.10 -5.28
C ASP A 82 -6.85 10.79 -4.46
N VAL A 83 -5.95 9.87 -4.84
CA VAL A 83 -5.76 8.60 -4.14
C VAL A 83 -4.26 8.32 -3.98
N THR A 84 -3.86 7.91 -2.78
CA THR A 84 -2.47 7.49 -2.53
C THR A 84 -2.41 6.22 -1.70
N SER A 85 -1.41 5.35 -1.95
CA SER A 85 -1.11 4.25 -1.06
C SER A 85 -0.37 4.74 0.19
N TRP A 86 -0.71 4.17 1.34
CA TRP A 86 0.03 4.41 2.57
C TRP A 86 -0.14 3.27 3.57
N TYR A 87 0.70 3.29 4.60
CA TYR A 87 0.69 2.30 5.67
C TYR A 87 -0.39 2.61 6.72
N PRO A 88 -1.08 1.59 7.23
CA PRO A 88 -2.11 1.76 8.25
C PRO A 88 -1.57 2.08 9.65
N GLY A 89 -2.48 2.26 10.59
CA GLY A 89 -2.19 2.36 12.01
C GLY A 89 -1.38 3.62 12.38
N ASN A 90 -0.32 3.43 13.15
CA ASN A 90 0.47 4.55 13.67
C ASN A 90 1.16 5.38 12.59
N ARG A 91 1.46 4.80 11.42
CA ARG A 91 2.07 5.55 10.31
C ARG A 91 1.07 6.45 9.58
N MET A 92 -0.21 6.09 9.58
CA MET A 92 -1.30 6.90 9.02
C MET A 92 -1.72 8.04 9.95
N ARG A 93 -1.65 7.82 11.26
CA ARG A 93 -2.15 8.74 12.29
C ARG A 93 -1.65 10.20 12.18
N PRO A 94 -0.38 10.49 11.91
CA PRO A 94 0.09 11.88 11.75
C PRO A 94 -0.59 12.61 10.59
N PHE A 95 -0.85 11.93 9.48
CA PHE A 95 -1.51 12.51 8.30
C PHE A 95 -2.99 12.78 8.57
N VAL A 96 -3.68 11.86 9.24
CA VAL A 96 -5.07 12.04 9.68
C VAL A 96 -5.16 13.25 10.64
N LYS A 97 -4.27 13.36 11.63
CA LYS A 97 -4.23 14.49 12.57
C LYS A 97 -3.94 15.83 11.89
N ALA A 98 -3.21 15.81 10.79
CA ALA A 98 -2.90 16.99 10.00
C ALA A 98 -4.00 17.35 8.98
N GLY A 99 -5.08 16.55 8.88
CA GLY A 99 -6.15 16.76 7.91
C GLY A 99 -5.72 16.51 6.46
N LEU A 100 -4.74 15.63 6.24
CA LEU A 100 -4.19 15.31 4.92
C LEU A 100 -4.80 14.03 4.30
N PHE A 101 -5.59 13.31 5.07
CA PHE A 101 -6.37 12.17 4.59
C PHE A 101 -7.85 12.42 4.82
N GLU A 102 -8.68 11.93 3.93
CA GLU A 102 -10.13 12.02 3.99
C GLU A 102 -10.73 10.86 4.78
N ASP A 103 -11.87 11.11 5.42
CA ASP A 103 -12.70 10.09 6.05
C ASP A 103 -13.42 9.28 4.96
N VAL A 104 -13.19 7.99 4.92
CA VAL A 104 -13.78 7.06 3.95
C VAL A 104 -14.71 6.04 4.62
N SER A 105 -15.31 6.41 5.74
CA SER A 105 -16.23 5.52 6.47
C SER A 105 -17.47 5.16 5.65
N ASP A 106 -17.93 6.06 4.79
CA ASP A 106 -19.01 5.84 3.83
C ASP A 106 -18.68 4.71 2.85
N VAL A 107 -17.46 4.67 2.34
CA VAL A 107 -17.00 3.58 1.45
C VAL A 107 -17.04 2.23 2.18
N TRP A 108 -16.75 2.21 3.49
CA TRP A 108 -16.83 1.00 4.31
C TRP A 108 -18.28 0.55 4.52
N ASP A 109 -19.18 1.51 4.76
CA ASP A 109 -20.61 1.24 4.96
C ASP A 109 -21.28 0.71 3.67
N GLU A 110 -20.97 1.33 2.53
CA GLU A 110 -21.57 0.99 1.23
C GLU A 110 -21.11 -0.35 0.67
N ASN A 111 -19.90 -0.82 1.03
CA ASN A 111 -19.28 -2.02 0.45
C ASN A 111 -19.21 -3.22 1.40
N ASN A 112 -19.93 -3.20 2.52
CA ASN A 112 -19.90 -4.27 3.55
C ASN A 112 -18.50 -4.56 4.13
N PHE A 113 -17.54 -3.61 4.06
CA PHE A 113 -16.17 -3.81 4.51
C PHE A 113 -16.06 -3.97 6.03
N HIS A 114 -17.06 -3.57 6.78
CA HIS A 114 -17.12 -3.81 8.23
C HIS A 114 -17.13 -5.30 8.58
N GLU A 115 -17.70 -6.15 7.74
CA GLU A 115 -17.70 -7.60 7.89
C GLU A 115 -16.54 -8.25 7.14
N ASP A 116 -16.40 -7.96 5.86
CA ASP A 116 -15.42 -8.60 4.98
C ASP A 116 -13.97 -8.31 5.39
N LEU A 117 -13.71 -7.14 5.97
CA LEU A 117 -12.40 -6.69 6.40
C LEU A 117 -12.30 -6.52 7.94
N ALA A 118 -13.17 -7.18 8.70
CA ALA A 118 -13.28 -7.04 10.16
C ALA A 118 -11.94 -7.21 10.89
N ALA A 119 -11.13 -8.17 10.48
CA ALA A 119 -9.83 -8.46 11.09
C ALA A 119 -8.82 -7.31 10.93
N ILE A 120 -8.93 -6.52 9.85
CA ILE A 120 -8.00 -5.44 9.52
C ILE A 120 -8.57 -4.07 9.91
N LYS A 121 -9.88 -3.96 10.08
CA LYS A 121 -10.59 -2.72 10.44
C LYS A 121 -9.92 -1.90 11.54
N PRO A 122 -9.44 -2.49 12.67
CA PRO A 122 -8.78 -1.71 13.72
C PRO A 122 -7.56 -0.93 13.24
N THR A 123 -6.84 -1.43 12.23
CA THR A 123 -5.65 -0.76 11.70
C THR A 123 -5.98 0.44 10.82
N MET A 124 -7.19 0.47 10.25
CA MET A 124 -7.71 1.57 9.43
C MET A 124 -8.55 2.57 10.22
N THR A 125 -8.77 2.31 11.53
CA THR A 125 -9.67 3.11 12.37
C THR A 125 -8.89 4.06 13.27
N ILE A 126 -9.20 5.36 13.18
CA ILE A 126 -8.70 6.40 14.08
C ILE A 126 -9.90 7.28 14.48
N GLY A 127 -10.14 7.45 15.79
CA GLY A 127 -11.26 8.23 16.29
C GLY A 127 -12.64 7.68 15.91
N GLY A 128 -12.75 6.36 15.72
CA GLY A 128 -13.99 5.68 15.33
C GLY A 128 -14.30 5.74 13.83
N ARG A 129 -13.46 6.39 13.01
CA ARG A 129 -13.62 6.56 11.57
C ARG A 129 -12.57 5.80 10.79
N GLN A 130 -12.89 5.43 9.55
CA GLN A 130 -11.98 4.73 8.64
C GLN A 130 -11.29 5.73 7.70
N TRP A 131 -9.97 5.59 7.55
CA TRP A 131 -9.12 6.54 6.83
C TRP A 131 -8.39 5.90 5.63
N GLY A 132 -8.87 4.77 5.20
CA GLY A 132 -8.37 4.06 4.04
C GLY A 132 -9.01 2.68 3.88
N VAL A 133 -8.77 2.06 2.73
CA VAL A 133 -9.22 0.71 2.42
C VAL A 133 -7.99 -0.16 2.15
N PRO A 134 -7.84 -1.31 2.83
CA PRO A 134 -6.72 -2.21 2.58
C PRO A 134 -6.88 -2.90 1.22
N TYR A 135 -5.88 -2.81 0.35
CA TYR A 135 -5.89 -3.44 -0.97
C TYR A 135 -5.05 -4.73 -1.04
N SER A 136 -4.14 -4.91 -0.06
CA SER A 136 -3.32 -6.12 0.04
C SER A 136 -2.84 -6.35 1.46
N TYR A 137 -2.47 -7.60 1.75
CA TYR A 137 -1.77 -7.96 2.97
C TYR A 137 -0.75 -9.05 2.67
N TYR A 138 0.24 -9.18 3.54
CA TYR A 138 1.21 -10.27 3.50
C TYR A 138 1.60 -10.69 4.91
N GLN A 139 2.01 -11.93 5.02
CA GLN A 139 2.47 -12.46 6.31
C GLN A 139 3.92 -12.06 6.56
N TRP A 140 4.17 -11.58 7.77
CA TRP A 140 5.52 -11.36 8.25
C TRP A 140 6.00 -12.59 9.00
N GLY A 141 6.98 -13.28 8.46
CA GLY A 141 7.47 -14.52 9.03
C GLY A 141 8.80 -14.98 8.44
N VAL A 142 9.28 -16.09 8.94
CA VAL A 142 10.47 -16.77 8.41
C VAL A 142 10.00 -17.84 7.42
N TYR A 143 10.36 -17.69 6.16
CA TYR A 143 10.10 -18.66 5.10
C TYR A 143 11.28 -19.59 4.98
N TYR A 144 11.03 -20.88 4.76
CA TYR A 144 12.09 -21.85 4.59
C TYR A 144 11.88 -22.73 3.36
N ARG A 145 12.97 -23.27 2.84
CA ARG A 145 12.98 -24.24 1.73
C ARG A 145 12.64 -25.62 2.26
N LYS A 146 11.40 -26.04 2.07
CA LYS A 146 10.91 -27.34 2.55
C LYS A 146 11.71 -28.51 2.00
N ASP A 147 12.06 -28.48 0.71
CA ASP A 147 12.89 -29.50 0.06
C ASP A 147 14.28 -29.67 0.68
N ILE A 148 14.89 -28.58 1.16
CA ILE A 148 16.18 -28.61 1.87
C ILE A 148 15.99 -29.19 3.27
N PHE A 149 14.94 -28.81 3.97
CA PHE A 149 14.63 -29.32 5.29
C PHE A 149 14.37 -30.81 5.26
N ASP A 150 13.54 -31.28 4.31
CA ASP A 150 13.23 -32.70 4.12
C ASP A 150 14.51 -33.51 3.82
N LYS A 151 15.38 -33.00 2.92
CA LYS A 151 16.66 -33.65 2.56
C LYS A 151 17.62 -33.80 3.73
N LEU A 152 17.63 -32.81 4.65
CA LEU A 152 18.56 -32.80 5.79
C LEU A 152 17.93 -33.31 7.09
N GLY A 153 16.67 -33.77 7.06
CA GLY A 153 15.95 -34.25 8.24
C GLY A 153 15.70 -33.15 9.26
N LEU A 154 15.50 -31.91 8.81
CA LEU A 154 15.23 -30.75 9.66
C LEU A 154 13.72 -30.53 9.81
N PHE A 155 13.34 -29.95 10.95
CA PHE A 155 11.97 -29.60 11.28
C PHE A 155 11.88 -28.14 11.71
N GLU A 156 10.68 -27.58 11.70
CA GLU A 156 10.42 -26.23 12.17
C GLU A 156 10.86 -26.06 13.63
N PRO A 157 11.64 -25.01 13.96
CA PRO A 157 12.15 -24.85 15.31
C PRO A 157 11.08 -24.28 16.24
N ASN A 158 10.90 -24.92 17.39
CA ASN A 158 10.07 -24.41 18.48
C ASN A 158 10.88 -23.63 19.53
N THR A 159 12.21 -23.77 19.51
CA THR A 159 13.10 -23.12 20.46
C THR A 159 14.28 -22.44 19.75
N TRP A 160 14.90 -21.49 20.44
CA TRP A 160 16.12 -20.83 19.96
C TRP A 160 17.29 -21.82 19.78
N VAL A 161 17.38 -22.83 20.61
CA VAL A 161 18.40 -23.89 20.49
C VAL A 161 18.21 -24.68 19.19
N GLN A 162 16.97 -25.06 18.88
CA GLN A 162 16.64 -25.76 17.63
C GLN A 162 16.91 -24.87 16.41
N PHE A 163 16.57 -23.59 16.47
CA PHE A 163 16.89 -22.65 15.40
C PHE A 163 18.39 -22.56 15.14
N LYS A 164 19.22 -22.44 16.20
CA LYS A 164 20.67 -22.45 16.05
C LYS A 164 21.20 -23.75 15.44
N TYR A 165 20.68 -24.89 15.89
CA TYR A 165 21.04 -26.20 15.33
C TYR A 165 20.75 -26.29 13.82
N ILE A 166 19.59 -25.78 13.37
CA ILE A 166 19.24 -25.70 11.95
C ILE A 166 20.27 -24.85 11.20
N CYS A 167 20.58 -23.67 11.71
CA CYS A 167 21.57 -22.78 11.09
C CYS A 167 22.96 -23.45 10.97
N GLU A 168 23.41 -24.13 11.99
CA GLU A 168 24.68 -24.86 11.99
C GLU A 168 24.68 -26.02 10.99
N THR A 169 23.58 -26.77 10.93
CA THR A 169 23.42 -27.88 10.00
C THR A 169 23.43 -27.40 8.54
N LEU A 170 22.69 -26.33 8.23
CA LEU A 170 22.70 -25.72 6.90
C LEU A 170 24.11 -25.25 6.53
N LYS A 171 24.79 -24.56 7.44
CA LYS A 171 26.16 -24.06 7.20
C LYS A 171 27.16 -25.21 6.95
N LYS A 172 27.09 -26.31 7.70
CA LYS A 172 27.90 -27.51 7.48
C LYS A 172 27.69 -28.15 6.11
N ASN A 173 26.51 -27.97 5.51
CA ASN A 173 26.15 -28.43 4.19
C ASN A 173 26.38 -27.38 3.08
N GLY A 174 27.09 -26.30 3.35
CA GLY A 174 27.43 -25.26 2.37
C GLY A 174 26.23 -24.38 1.99
N ILE A 175 25.15 -24.37 2.79
CA ILE A 175 23.94 -23.62 2.54
C ILE A 175 23.91 -22.40 3.47
N ALA A 176 23.65 -21.21 2.92
CA ALA A 176 23.45 -20.01 3.73
C ALA A 176 22.22 -20.20 4.63
N PRO A 177 22.37 -20.19 5.97
CA PRO A 177 21.27 -20.47 6.87
C PRO A 177 20.20 -19.38 6.91
N ILE A 178 20.59 -18.13 6.65
CA ILE A 178 19.68 -16.98 6.64
C ILE A 178 20.01 -16.13 5.42
N THR A 179 18.99 -15.78 4.65
CA THR A 179 19.09 -14.82 3.56
C THR A 179 18.10 -13.70 3.83
N ILE A 180 18.60 -12.46 3.79
CA ILE A 180 17.79 -11.28 4.05
C ILE A 180 18.24 -10.12 3.16
N GLY A 181 17.29 -9.41 2.56
CA GLY A 181 17.58 -8.17 1.83
C GLY A 181 17.74 -7.00 2.81
N THR A 182 18.90 -6.33 2.79
CA THR A 182 19.22 -5.26 3.76
C THR A 182 19.54 -3.92 3.12
N ARG A 183 19.30 -3.75 1.83
CA ARG A 183 19.61 -2.49 1.13
C ARG A 183 19.02 -1.26 1.83
N TYR A 184 17.80 -1.36 2.29
CA TYR A 184 17.07 -0.26 2.97
C TYR A 184 16.94 -0.46 4.48
N LEU A 185 17.62 -1.44 5.05
CA LEU A 185 17.69 -1.78 6.48
C LEU A 185 16.36 -2.15 7.17
N TRP A 186 15.21 -1.83 6.61
CA TRP A 186 13.91 -2.08 7.26
C TRP A 186 13.62 -3.56 7.53
N THR A 187 14.10 -4.46 6.67
CA THR A 187 13.97 -5.92 6.88
C THR A 187 14.82 -6.39 8.05
N ALA A 188 16.04 -5.86 8.19
CA ALA A 188 16.90 -6.13 9.35
C ALA A 188 16.27 -5.58 10.64
N ALA A 189 15.72 -4.37 10.60
CA ALA A 189 14.98 -3.79 11.72
C ALA A 189 13.78 -4.68 12.11
N GLY A 190 13.02 -5.19 11.14
CA GLY A 190 11.91 -6.09 11.39
C GLY A 190 12.31 -7.42 12.03
N VAL A 191 13.45 -8.00 11.64
CA VAL A 191 14.00 -9.19 12.32
C VAL A 191 14.41 -8.87 13.75
N PHE A 192 15.06 -7.73 13.96
CA PHE A 192 15.43 -7.26 15.30
C PHE A 192 14.19 -7.07 16.18
N ASP A 193 13.17 -6.41 15.68
CA ASP A 193 11.92 -6.20 16.40
C ASP A 193 11.21 -7.50 16.74
N TYR A 194 11.24 -8.47 15.83
CA TYR A 194 10.67 -9.79 16.08
C TYR A 194 11.40 -10.53 17.20
N ILE A 195 12.74 -10.51 17.19
CA ILE A 195 13.55 -11.10 18.26
C ILE A 195 13.31 -10.36 19.58
N ASN A 196 13.30 -9.02 19.55
CA ASN A 196 13.05 -8.19 20.72
C ASN A 196 11.65 -8.45 21.33
N LEU A 197 10.62 -8.57 20.48
CA LEU A 197 9.26 -8.91 20.88
C LEU A 197 9.22 -10.27 21.60
N ARG A 198 9.91 -11.27 21.06
CA ARG A 198 9.97 -12.63 21.65
C ARG A 198 10.77 -12.69 22.95
N THR A 199 11.76 -11.83 23.09
CA THR A 199 12.65 -11.79 24.26
C THR A 199 12.07 -10.93 25.39
N ASN A 200 11.55 -9.76 25.07
CA ASN A 200 11.19 -8.71 26.04
C ASN A 200 9.67 -8.43 26.12
N GLY A 201 8.89 -9.02 25.23
CA GLY A 201 7.43 -8.89 25.18
C GLY A 201 6.93 -7.61 24.52
N TYR A 202 5.63 -7.58 24.25
CA TYR A 202 4.96 -6.52 23.50
C TYR A 202 5.09 -5.14 24.14
N LYS A 203 4.98 -5.06 25.48
CA LYS A 203 5.05 -3.77 26.20
C LYS A 203 6.40 -3.07 26.01
N ALA A 204 7.50 -3.81 26.09
CA ALA A 204 8.85 -3.24 25.89
C ALA A 204 9.05 -2.71 24.47
N VAL A 205 8.63 -3.48 23.47
CA VAL A 205 8.74 -3.08 22.05
C VAL A 205 7.88 -1.85 21.77
N SER A 206 6.62 -1.85 22.20
CA SER A 206 5.72 -0.71 22.02
C SER A 206 6.23 0.57 22.68
N TYR A 207 6.79 0.46 23.89
CA TYR A 207 7.37 1.59 24.61
C TYR A 207 8.58 2.18 23.89
N THR A 208 9.47 1.34 23.37
CA THR A 208 10.66 1.76 22.62
C THR A 208 10.26 2.53 21.36
N HIS A 209 9.29 2.03 20.60
CA HIS A 209 8.80 2.70 19.40
C HIS A 209 8.09 4.02 19.69
N LEU A 210 7.29 4.10 20.75
CA LEU A 210 6.62 5.35 21.16
C LEU A 210 7.63 6.43 21.54
N ARG A 211 8.68 6.10 22.32
CA ARG A 211 9.72 7.05 22.68
C ARG A 211 10.58 7.54 21.51
N ALA A 212 10.88 6.67 20.55
CA ALA A 212 11.62 7.08 19.36
C ALA A 212 10.92 8.19 18.57
N HIS A 213 9.59 8.24 18.61
CA HIS A 213 8.80 9.32 18.01
C HIS A 213 8.76 10.60 18.83
N GLU A 214 8.96 10.53 20.14
CA GLU A 214 8.98 11.71 21.02
C GLU A 214 10.32 12.47 20.97
N THR A 215 11.41 11.78 20.70
CA THR A 215 12.77 12.36 20.62
C THR A 215 13.11 12.99 19.27
N GLN A 216 12.23 12.88 18.27
CA GLN A 216 12.38 13.47 16.92
C GLN A 216 11.59 14.79 16.75
N ARG A 217 11.11 15.38 17.83
CA ARG A 217 10.45 16.70 17.83
C ARG A 217 11.40 17.83 18.16
#